data_6187c029f10838987eceb8524e9c6e8d
#
_entry.id   6187c029f10838987eceb8524e9c6e8d
#
_cell.length_a   1.000
_cell.length_b   1.000
_cell.length_c   1.000
_cell.angle_alpha   90.00
_cell.angle_beta   90.00
_cell.angle_gamma   90.00
#
_symmetry.space_group_name_H-M   'P 1'
#
loop_
_entity.id
_entity.type
_entity.pdbx_description
1 polymer ?
#
loop_
_entity_poly.entity_id
_entity_poly.type
_entity_poly.pdbx_seq_one_letter_code
_entity_poly.pdbx_strand_id
1 'polypeptide(L)'
;MMKKLFMDPHNSKETTPRGIVWAIISIFVPLCLVGCSRGDGIEKVPVYPASGTVQMDGKPFGPVSLRFEPDKEGGRGFVATVDNTGKITTVTTYEVGDGAPVGTYKVTVFSSMGATKQFPAKYENAKTTPLKVIIADITGEGANAMDIQLDSKAGAPSKSSTMGHFTAEQLEAASAGVDE
;
A
#
# COMPACT_ATOMS: atom_id res chain seq x y z
N MET A 1 61.83 -55.59 -20.41
CA MET A 1 62.49 -54.83 -19.31
C MET A 1 61.75 -53.50 -19.19
N MET A 2 60.85 -53.39 -18.27
CA MET A 2 60.11 -52.18 -17.97
C MET A 2 60.59 -51.55 -16.66
N LYS A 3 61.18 -50.34 -16.77
CA LYS A 3 61.54 -49.52 -15.60
C LYS A 3 60.30 -48.79 -15.04
N LYS A 4 59.92 -49.17 -13.81
CA LYS A 4 58.96 -48.39 -13.03
C LYS A 4 59.60 -47.08 -12.55
N LEU A 5 59.09 -45.92 -13.00
CA LEU A 5 59.38 -44.62 -12.37
C LEU A 5 58.54 -44.53 -11.10
N PHE A 6 59.21 -44.40 -9.99
CA PHE A 6 58.65 -44.13 -8.65
C PHE A 6 58.54 -42.60 -8.53
N MET A 7 57.35 -42.08 -8.39
CA MET A 7 57.10 -40.66 -8.25
C MET A 7 56.86 -40.39 -6.74
N ASP A 8 57.80 -39.69 -6.10
CA ASP A 8 57.71 -39.30 -4.71
C ASP A 8 56.63 -38.22 -4.53
N PRO A 9 55.69 -38.32 -3.55
CA PRO A 9 54.78 -37.24 -3.23
C PRO A 9 55.53 -36.21 -2.37
N HIS A 10 55.67 -35.01 -2.96
CA HIS A 10 56.23 -33.84 -2.28
C HIS A 10 55.29 -33.40 -1.16
N ASN A 11 55.71 -33.71 0.07
CA ASN A 11 55.06 -33.30 1.34
C ASN A 11 55.34 -31.82 1.60
N SER A 12 54.52 -30.92 1.06
CA SER A 12 54.50 -29.50 1.44
C SER A 12 53.65 -29.31 2.72
N LYS A 13 54.32 -29.27 3.84
CA LYS A 13 53.71 -28.82 5.11
C LYS A 13 53.46 -27.31 5.03
N GLU A 14 52.27 -26.91 4.59
CA GLU A 14 51.80 -25.54 4.74
C GLU A 14 51.47 -25.29 6.21
N THR A 15 52.39 -24.65 6.91
CA THR A 15 52.23 -24.20 8.29
C THR A 15 51.48 -22.87 8.23
N THR A 16 50.15 -22.94 8.12
CA THR A 16 49.30 -21.75 8.23
C THR A 16 49.32 -21.33 9.71
N PRO A 17 49.76 -20.11 10.06
CA PRO A 17 49.78 -19.65 11.45
C PRO A 17 48.36 -19.48 11.97
N ARG A 18 47.90 -20.45 12.73
CA ARG A 18 46.56 -20.52 13.34
C ARG A 18 46.16 -19.23 14.11
N GLY A 19 47.14 -18.44 14.53
CA GLY A 19 46.90 -17.19 15.26
C GLY A 19 46.37 -16.05 14.43
N ILE A 20 46.71 -15.96 13.11
CA ILE A 20 46.31 -14.87 12.24
C ILE A 20 44.82 -15.00 11.84
N VAL A 21 44.34 -16.23 11.66
CA VAL A 21 42.93 -16.48 11.28
C VAL A 21 41.97 -16.06 12.40
N TRP A 22 42.34 -16.31 13.66
CA TRP A 22 41.53 -15.89 14.81
C TRP A 22 41.52 -14.39 15.03
N ALA A 23 42.61 -13.69 14.73
CA ALA A 23 42.68 -12.23 14.85
C ALA A 23 41.79 -11.50 13.80
N ILE A 24 41.69 -12.05 12.59
CA ILE A 24 40.86 -11.48 11.51
C ILE A 24 39.37 -11.68 11.80
N ILE A 25 38.99 -12.84 12.35
CA ILE A 25 37.58 -13.12 12.71
C ILE A 25 37.13 -12.23 13.87
N SER A 26 38.01 -11.91 14.82
CA SER A 26 37.67 -11.08 16.00
C SER A 26 37.42 -9.61 15.65
N ILE A 27 37.98 -9.09 14.53
CA ILE A 27 37.80 -7.70 14.08
C ILE A 27 36.52 -7.56 13.21
N PHE A 28 36.11 -8.65 12.52
CA PHE A 28 34.98 -8.58 11.59
C PHE A 28 33.59 -8.72 12.27
N VAL A 29 33.53 -9.35 13.43
CA VAL A 29 32.27 -9.58 14.17
C VAL A 29 31.60 -8.30 14.68
N PRO A 30 32.32 -7.28 15.21
CA PRO A 30 31.64 -6.07 15.70
C PRO A 30 31.13 -5.14 14.61
N LEU A 31 31.58 -5.30 13.34
CA LEU A 31 31.17 -4.42 12.23
C LEU A 31 29.77 -4.78 11.68
N CYS A 32 29.29 -6.00 11.93
CA CYS A 32 27.94 -6.41 11.52
C CYS A 32 26.84 -5.99 12.49
N LEU A 33 27.16 -5.46 13.67
CA LEU A 33 26.16 -5.03 14.67
C LEU A 33 25.73 -3.55 14.50
N VAL A 34 26.33 -2.79 13.57
CA VAL A 34 25.82 -1.49 13.14
C VAL A 34 24.81 -1.70 11.98
N GLY A 35 23.94 -2.70 12.14
CA GLY A 35 22.83 -2.98 11.24
C GLY A 35 21.79 -1.90 11.40
N CYS A 36 21.63 -1.12 10.35
CA CYS A 36 20.47 -0.33 9.90
C CYS A 36 19.27 -0.27 10.87
N SER A 37 19.39 0.51 11.92
CA SER A 37 18.23 1.11 12.57
C SER A 37 17.97 2.47 11.93
N ARG A 38 17.84 2.49 10.57
CA ARG A 38 17.13 3.56 9.91
C ARG A 38 15.67 3.23 10.06
N GLY A 39 15.10 3.55 11.20
CA GLY A 39 13.70 3.88 11.26
C GLY A 39 13.55 5.08 10.35
N ASP A 40 13.07 4.87 9.12
CA ASP A 40 12.60 5.95 8.29
C ASP A 40 11.53 6.63 9.11
N GLY A 41 11.88 7.76 9.72
CA GLY A 41 10.94 8.62 10.42
C GLY A 41 10.00 9.25 9.41
N ILE A 42 9.18 8.40 8.76
CA ILE A 42 8.07 8.87 7.93
C ILE A 42 7.14 9.57 8.90
N GLU A 43 7.07 10.88 8.82
CA GLU A 43 6.10 11.66 9.56
C GLU A 43 4.70 11.11 9.25
N LYS A 44 4.07 10.45 10.24
CA LYS A 44 2.75 9.87 10.09
C LYS A 44 1.74 11.00 10.16
N VAL A 45 1.00 11.22 9.07
CA VAL A 45 -0.15 12.12 9.09
C VAL A 45 -1.33 11.45 9.80
N PRO A 46 -2.22 12.19 10.44
CA PRO A 46 -3.43 11.64 11.06
C PRO A 46 -4.27 10.85 10.06
N VAL A 47 -4.86 9.75 10.51
CA VAL A 47 -5.75 8.89 9.72
C VAL A 47 -7.11 8.80 10.39
N TYR A 48 -8.16 8.68 9.60
CA TYR A 48 -9.56 8.72 10.03
C TYR A 48 -10.29 7.47 9.55
N PRO A 49 -11.30 6.99 10.32
CA PRO A 49 -12.10 5.87 9.91
C PRO A 49 -12.76 6.13 8.56
N ALA A 50 -12.77 5.12 7.71
CA ALA A 50 -13.44 5.17 6.42
C ALA A 50 -14.06 3.81 6.11
N SER A 51 -15.23 3.81 5.49
CA SER A 51 -15.98 2.61 5.13
C SER A 51 -16.70 2.83 3.81
N GLY A 52 -17.40 1.81 3.29
CA GLY A 52 -18.18 2.04 2.08
C GLY A 52 -18.48 0.78 1.30
N THR A 53 -18.96 1.01 0.06
CA THR A 53 -19.36 -0.05 -0.85
C THR A 53 -18.82 0.20 -2.27
N VAL A 54 -18.68 -0.90 -3.00
CA VAL A 54 -18.31 -0.89 -4.42
C VAL A 54 -19.42 -1.59 -5.20
N GLN A 55 -19.92 -0.94 -6.21
CA GLN A 55 -20.94 -1.47 -7.10
C GLN A 55 -20.50 -1.34 -8.55
N MET A 56 -20.96 -2.28 -9.40
CA MET A 56 -20.84 -2.19 -10.85
C MET A 56 -22.25 -2.30 -11.46
N ASP A 57 -22.64 -1.28 -12.23
CA ASP A 57 -23.99 -1.19 -12.79
C ASP A 57 -25.11 -1.37 -11.73
N GLY A 58 -24.89 -0.81 -10.54
CA GLY A 58 -25.83 -0.89 -9.41
C GLY A 58 -25.85 -2.23 -8.66
N LYS A 59 -24.94 -3.16 -8.98
CA LYS A 59 -24.82 -4.46 -8.29
C LYS A 59 -23.56 -4.51 -7.46
N PRO A 60 -23.58 -5.15 -6.27
CA PRO A 60 -22.37 -5.34 -5.47
C PRO A 60 -21.22 -5.95 -6.28
N PHE A 61 -20.03 -5.35 -6.18
CA PHE A 61 -18.88 -5.75 -6.98
C PHE A 61 -17.64 -5.98 -6.09
N GLY A 62 -17.17 -7.20 -6.07
CA GLY A 62 -15.99 -7.68 -5.33
C GLY A 62 -15.81 -9.18 -5.49
N PRO A 63 -14.73 -9.79 -4.98
CA PRO A 63 -13.65 -9.14 -4.23
C PRO A 63 -12.69 -8.38 -5.14
N VAL A 64 -12.30 -7.19 -4.72
CA VAL A 64 -11.31 -6.35 -5.40
C VAL A 64 -10.48 -5.59 -4.38
N SER A 65 -9.34 -5.05 -4.82
CA SER A 65 -8.53 -4.13 -4.05
C SER A 65 -8.64 -2.74 -4.65
N LEU A 66 -8.72 -1.73 -3.82
CA LEU A 66 -8.73 -0.34 -4.21
C LEU A 66 -7.44 0.32 -3.79
N ARG A 67 -6.88 1.17 -4.66
CA ARG A 67 -5.78 2.06 -4.32
C ARG A 67 -6.24 3.49 -4.47
N PHE A 68 -5.91 4.29 -3.48
CA PHE A 68 -6.25 5.70 -3.42
C PHE A 68 -4.96 6.52 -3.56
N GLU A 69 -4.86 7.24 -4.67
CA GLU A 69 -3.73 8.10 -4.97
C GLU A 69 -4.12 9.56 -4.72
N PRO A 70 -3.36 10.29 -3.88
CA PRO A 70 -3.70 11.67 -3.54
C PRO A 70 -3.61 12.57 -4.77
N ASP A 71 -4.57 13.48 -4.93
CA ASP A 71 -4.53 14.52 -5.98
C ASP A 71 -3.43 15.55 -5.70
N LYS A 72 -3.08 15.75 -4.40
CA LYS A 72 -2.02 16.67 -3.98
C LYS A 72 -0.67 15.97 -4.04
N GLU A 73 0.31 16.57 -4.69
CA GLU A 73 1.68 16.10 -4.73
C GLU A 73 2.28 16.00 -3.31
N GLY A 74 2.98 14.91 -3.03
CA GLY A 74 3.53 14.62 -1.70
C GLY A 74 2.51 14.10 -0.68
N GLY A 75 1.24 13.99 -1.05
CA GLY A 75 0.21 13.40 -0.19
C GLY A 75 0.43 11.90 0.06
N ARG A 76 -0.09 11.37 1.15
CA ARG A 76 -0.03 9.94 1.49
C ARG A 76 -1.24 9.21 0.89
N GLY A 77 -0.99 8.21 0.04
CA GLY A 77 -2.02 7.31 -0.46
C GLY A 77 -2.35 6.19 0.53
N PHE A 78 -3.46 5.50 0.29
CA PHE A 78 -3.89 4.36 1.09
C PHE A 78 -4.52 3.28 0.19
N VAL A 79 -4.79 2.13 0.76
CA VAL A 79 -5.43 0.99 0.08
C VAL A 79 -6.65 0.52 0.85
N ALA A 80 -7.60 -0.10 0.14
CA ALA A 80 -8.73 -0.75 0.77
C ALA A 80 -9.00 -2.12 0.16
N THR A 81 -9.52 -3.03 0.98
CA THR A 81 -9.95 -4.36 0.57
C THR A 81 -11.47 -4.41 0.53
N VAL A 82 -12.00 -4.96 -0.54
CA VAL A 82 -13.44 -5.14 -0.77
C VAL A 82 -13.75 -6.63 -0.78
N ASP A 83 -14.77 -7.03 -0.08
CA ASP A 83 -15.22 -8.42 -0.06
C ASP A 83 -16.10 -8.79 -1.27
N ASN A 84 -16.57 -10.03 -1.32
CA ASN A 84 -17.42 -10.53 -2.39
C ASN A 84 -18.84 -9.94 -2.39
N THR A 85 -19.23 -9.24 -1.34
CA THR A 85 -20.52 -8.52 -1.23
C THR A 85 -20.40 -7.06 -1.68
N GLY A 86 -19.20 -6.63 -2.09
CA GLY A 86 -18.93 -5.25 -2.47
C GLY A 86 -18.70 -4.31 -1.28
N LYS A 87 -18.60 -4.84 -0.05
CA LYS A 87 -18.34 -4.03 1.13
C LYS A 87 -16.84 -3.80 1.32
N ILE A 88 -16.44 -2.58 1.62
CA ILE A 88 -15.08 -2.26 2.04
C ILE A 88 -14.89 -2.79 3.47
N THR A 89 -13.98 -3.74 3.63
CA THR A 89 -13.72 -4.42 4.91
C THR A 89 -12.55 -3.85 5.67
N THR A 90 -11.56 -3.31 4.95
CA THR A 90 -10.32 -2.81 5.56
C THR A 90 -9.82 -1.60 4.78
N VAL A 91 -9.46 -0.54 5.48
CA VAL A 91 -8.80 0.65 4.92
C VAL A 91 -7.45 0.80 5.62
N THR A 92 -6.38 0.92 4.86
CA THR A 92 -5.00 0.78 5.37
C THR A 92 -4.10 1.87 4.80
N THR A 93 -3.47 2.63 5.67
CA THR A 93 -2.45 3.64 5.33
C THR A 93 -1.06 3.24 5.81
N TYR A 94 -0.90 2.95 7.09
CA TYR A 94 0.35 2.54 7.73
C TYR A 94 0.24 1.15 8.34
N GLU A 95 -0.89 0.88 9.01
CA GLU A 95 -1.19 -0.37 9.69
C GLU A 95 -2.56 -0.87 9.24
N VAL A 96 -2.75 -2.19 9.22
CA VAL A 96 -3.98 -2.80 8.73
C VAL A 96 -5.20 -2.27 9.49
N GLY A 97 -6.10 -1.59 8.77
CA GLY A 97 -7.34 -1.09 9.34
C GLY A 97 -7.23 0.25 10.08
N ASP A 98 -6.11 0.96 9.96
CA ASP A 98 -5.88 2.24 10.64
C ASP A 98 -6.70 3.41 10.05
N GLY A 99 -7.21 3.27 8.83
CA GLY A 99 -8.03 4.28 8.17
C GLY A 99 -7.31 5.02 7.04
N ALA A 100 -7.79 6.22 6.71
CA ALA A 100 -7.34 7.04 5.59
C ALA A 100 -6.95 8.46 6.03
N PRO A 101 -5.90 9.07 5.45
CA PRO A 101 -5.57 10.48 5.68
C PRO A 101 -6.59 11.41 5.02
N VAL A 102 -6.72 12.62 5.56
CA VAL A 102 -7.54 13.69 4.97
C VAL A 102 -7.02 14.06 3.59
N GLY A 103 -7.93 14.23 2.63
CA GLY A 103 -7.57 14.66 1.29
C GLY A 103 -8.53 14.24 0.20
N THR A 104 -8.21 14.63 -1.03
CA THR A 104 -8.89 14.19 -2.25
C THR A 104 -8.05 13.14 -2.96
N TYR A 105 -8.68 12.06 -3.37
CA TYR A 105 -8.00 10.90 -3.92
C TYR A 105 -8.63 10.44 -5.24
N LYS A 106 -7.78 10.03 -6.17
CA LYS A 106 -8.17 9.22 -7.32
C LYS A 106 -8.21 7.76 -6.92
N VAL A 107 -9.23 7.03 -7.36
CA VAL A 107 -9.42 5.62 -7.01
C VAL A 107 -9.10 4.74 -8.21
N THR A 108 -8.23 3.77 -7.99
CA THR A 108 -7.93 2.71 -8.96
C THR A 108 -8.35 1.36 -8.42
N VAL A 109 -8.77 0.46 -9.31
CA VAL A 109 -9.32 -0.85 -8.96
C VAL A 109 -8.38 -1.94 -9.46
N PHE A 110 -8.13 -2.95 -8.63
CA PHE A 110 -7.30 -4.10 -8.96
C PHE A 110 -8.01 -5.39 -8.57
N SER A 111 -7.79 -6.45 -9.33
CA SER A 111 -8.26 -7.78 -8.95
C SER A 111 -7.57 -8.23 -7.66
N SER A 112 -8.31 -8.78 -6.71
CA SER A 112 -7.74 -9.39 -5.51
C SER A 112 -7.02 -10.69 -5.88
N MET A 113 -6.01 -11.07 -5.08
CA MET A 113 -5.28 -12.34 -5.28
C MET A 113 -6.25 -13.51 -5.28
N GLY A 114 -6.17 -14.35 -6.32
CA GLY A 114 -7.02 -15.54 -6.49
C GLY A 114 -8.41 -15.29 -7.04
N ALA A 115 -8.79 -14.03 -7.31
CA ALA A 115 -10.06 -13.69 -7.94
C ALA A 115 -9.82 -12.85 -9.20
N THR A 116 -10.25 -13.34 -10.35
CA THR A 116 -10.24 -12.57 -11.58
C THR A 116 -11.61 -11.91 -11.77
N LYS A 117 -11.69 -10.60 -11.53
CA LYS A 117 -12.87 -9.81 -11.83
C LYS A 117 -12.63 -8.98 -13.07
N GLN A 118 -13.58 -8.95 -13.98
CA GLN A 118 -13.50 -8.13 -15.18
C GLN A 118 -14.18 -6.79 -14.94
N PHE A 119 -13.41 -5.72 -15.14
CA PHE A 119 -13.88 -4.34 -15.11
C PHE A 119 -13.11 -3.53 -16.18
N PRO A 120 -13.65 -2.41 -16.65
CA PRO A 120 -12.98 -1.61 -17.68
C PRO A 120 -11.61 -1.11 -17.25
N ALA A 121 -10.62 -1.23 -18.14
CA ALA A 121 -9.21 -0.87 -17.90
C ALA A 121 -9.02 0.62 -17.49
N LYS A 122 -10.00 1.50 -17.79
CA LYS A 122 -9.96 2.90 -17.34
C LYS A 122 -9.84 3.05 -15.83
N TYR A 123 -10.31 2.07 -15.05
CA TYR A 123 -10.25 2.09 -13.58
C TYR A 123 -8.93 1.59 -13.01
N GLU A 124 -8.07 0.97 -13.82
CA GLU A 124 -6.77 0.44 -13.38
C GLU A 124 -5.68 1.51 -13.26
N ASN A 125 -5.91 2.70 -13.83
CA ASN A 125 -4.89 3.73 -13.91
C ASN A 125 -5.41 5.07 -13.38
N ALA A 126 -4.64 5.70 -12.48
CA ALA A 126 -4.97 7.00 -11.88
C ALA A 126 -5.08 8.16 -12.88
N LYS A 127 -4.48 8.01 -14.08
CA LYS A 127 -4.62 9.04 -15.15
C LYS A 127 -5.94 8.94 -15.91
N THR A 128 -6.56 7.76 -15.95
CA THR A 128 -7.76 7.49 -16.74
C THR A 128 -9.02 7.26 -15.90
N THR A 129 -8.85 6.94 -14.61
CA THR A 129 -9.98 6.74 -13.71
C THR A 129 -10.77 8.04 -13.50
N PRO A 130 -12.10 7.99 -13.64
CA PRO A 130 -12.97 9.11 -13.30
C PRO A 130 -13.33 9.12 -11.80
N LEU A 131 -12.94 8.07 -11.05
CA LEU A 131 -13.33 7.89 -9.66
C LEU A 131 -12.53 8.81 -8.75
N LYS A 132 -13.24 9.55 -7.89
CA LYS A 132 -12.66 10.39 -6.85
C LYS A 132 -13.37 10.19 -5.53
N VAL A 133 -12.61 10.30 -4.45
CA VAL A 133 -13.09 10.23 -3.06
C VAL A 133 -12.48 11.37 -2.27
N ILE A 134 -13.24 11.92 -1.34
CA ILE A 134 -12.78 12.92 -0.39
C ILE A 134 -12.84 12.28 1.00
N ILE A 135 -11.75 12.38 1.73
CA ILE A 135 -11.65 11.99 3.14
C ILE A 135 -11.56 13.27 3.96
N ALA A 136 -12.46 13.42 4.93
CA ALA A 136 -12.51 14.56 5.82
C ALA A 136 -12.04 14.20 7.23
N ASP A 137 -11.70 15.22 8.01
CA ASP A 137 -11.38 15.12 9.44
C ASP A 137 -12.65 14.91 10.26
N ILE A 138 -13.28 13.76 10.07
CA ILE A 138 -14.49 13.38 10.83
C ILE A 138 -14.35 11.98 11.40
N THR A 139 -14.87 11.81 12.60
CA THR A 139 -14.92 10.52 13.31
C THR A 139 -16.37 10.18 13.65
N GLY A 140 -16.63 8.89 13.87
CA GLY A 140 -17.95 8.39 14.22
C GLY A 140 -18.48 7.35 13.25
N GLU A 141 -19.66 6.84 13.53
CA GLU A 141 -20.31 5.84 12.69
C GLU A 141 -20.71 6.45 11.34
N GLY A 142 -20.29 5.81 10.24
CA GLY A 142 -20.52 6.32 8.88
C GLY A 142 -19.60 7.45 8.44
N ALA A 143 -18.60 7.84 9.25
CA ALA A 143 -17.59 8.80 8.84
C ALA A 143 -16.88 8.34 7.55
N ASN A 144 -16.65 9.27 6.63
CA ASN A 144 -15.98 9.01 5.35
C ASN A 144 -16.56 7.81 4.59
N ALA A 145 -17.88 7.80 4.41
CA ALA A 145 -18.56 6.79 3.60
C ALA A 145 -18.17 6.94 2.11
N MET A 146 -17.63 5.87 1.54
CA MET A 146 -17.15 5.82 0.15
C MET A 146 -18.09 4.95 -0.69
N ASP A 147 -18.94 5.57 -1.51
CA ASP A 147 -19.77 4.86 -2.48
C ASP A 147 -19.10 4.88 -3.86
N ILE A 148 -18.49 3.77 -4.24
CA ILE A 148 -17.75 3.65 -5.50
C ILE A 148 -18.62 2.95 -6.53
N GLN A 149 -18.99 3.69 -7.58
CA GLN A 149 -19.81 3.21 -8.67
C GLN A 149 -18.96 2.98 -9.93
N LEU A 150 -18.93 1.74 -10.40
CA LEU A 150 -18.30 1.33 -11.65
C LEU A 150 -19.36 1.18 -12.74
N ASP A 151 -18.98 1.49 -13.97
CA ASP A 151 -19.78 1.27 -15.17
C ASP A 151 -19.06 0.24 -16.04
N SER A 152 -19.71 -0.85 -16.40
CA SER A 152 -19.15 -1.91 -17.24
C SER A 152 -18.93 -1.49 -18.69
N LYS A 153 -19.62 -0.44 -19.16
CA LYS A 153 -19.53 0.03 -20.54
C LYS A 153 -18.22 0.80 -20.75
N ALA A 154 -17.37 0.29 -21.61
CA ALA A 154 -16.16 0.98 -22.02
C ALA A 154 -16.55 2.30 -22.71
N GLY A 155 -16.13 3.45 -22.16
CA GLY A 155 -16.32 4.76 -22.77
C GLY A 155 -17.55 5.56 -22.31
N ALA A 156 -18.43 5.00 -21.47
CA ALA A 156 -19.45 5.82 -20.84
C ALA A 156 -18.79 6.73 -19.77
N PRO A 157 -19.09 8.05 -19.73
CA PRO A 157 -18.67 8.88 -18.62
C PRO A 157 -19.34 8.31 -17.36
N SER A 158 -18.53 7.78 -16.46
CA SER A 158 -19.00 7.38 -15.14
C SER A 158 -19.64 8.62 -14.53
N LYS A 159 -20.92 8.53 -14.14
CA LYS A 159 -21.49 9.49 -13.21
C LYS A 159 -20.76 9.25 -11.89
N SER A 160 -19.66 9.97 -11.71
CA SER A 160 -18.95 10.02 -10.44
C SER A 160 -19.93 10.59 -9.42
N SER A 161 -20.65 9.72 -8.78
CA SER A 161 -21.36 10.07 -7.56
C SER A 161 -20.33 10.03 -6.42
N THR A 162 -19.47 11.03 -6.42
CA THR A 162 -18.69 11.38 -5.24
C THR A 162 -19.62 12.17 -4.33
N MET A 163 -20.50 11.47 -3.65
CA MET A 163 -21.18 12.03 -2.51
C MET A 163 -20.85 11.20 -1.29
N GLY A 164 -19.77 11.61 -0.61
CA GLY A 164 -19.88 11.61 0.83
C GLY A 164 -21.07 12.52 1.12
N HIS A 165 -22.12 11.97 1.67
CA HIS A 165 -23.33 12.73 2.02
C HIS A 165 -22.97 13.62 3.22
N PHE A 166 -22.32 14.74 2.93
CA PHE A 166 -22.18 15.81 3.90
C PHE A 166 -23.53 16.51 3.97
N THR A 167 -24.18 16.44 5.10
CA THR A 167 -25.30 17.36 5.36
C THR A 167 -24.74 18.77 5.36
N ALA A 168 -25.52 19.73 4.85
CA ALA A 168 -25.12 21.15 4.80
C ALA A 168 -24.61 21.67 6.15
N GLU A 169 -25.12 21.13 7.25
CA GLU A 169 -24.76 21.40 8.64
C GLU A 169 -23.30 20.97 8.99
N GLN A 170 -22.78 19.93 8.35
CA GLN A 170 -21.39 19.47 8.57
C GLN A 170 -20.37 20.31 7.77
N LEU A 171 -20.78 20.94 6.69
CA LEU A 171 -19.93 21.85 5.92
C LEU A 171 -19.73 23.19 6.64
N GLU A 172 -20.76 23.70 7.34
CA GLU A 172 -20.66 24.93 8.10
C GLU A 172 -19.76 24.78 9.33
N ALA A 173 -19.79 23.62 10.00
CA ALA A 173 -18.93 23.36 11.15
C ALA A 173 -17.44 23.29 10.79
N ALA A 174 -17.12 22.84 9.57
CA ALA A 174 -15.74 22.75 9.10
C ALA A 174 -15.16 24.11 8.65
N SER A 175 -16.01 25.07 8.30
CA SER A 175 -15.58 26.42 7.89
C SER A 175 -15.41 27.40 9.05
N ALA A 176 -15.98 27.12 10.22
CA ALA A 176 -15.96 28.00 11.36
C ALA A 176 -14.72 27.88 12.27
N GLY A 177 -13.78 26.98 11.94
CA GLY A 177 -12.59 26.66 12.76
C GLY A 177 -11.25 27.21 12.24
N VAL A 178 -11.22 28.15 11.28
CA VAL A 178 -9.97 28.60 10.63
C VAL A 178 -9.60 30.05 10.94
N ASP A 179 -10.20 30.67 11.93
CA ASP A 179 -9.80 32.00 12.39
C ASP A 179 -9.38 31.95 13.88
N GLU A 180 -8.12 31.51 14.14
CA GLU A 180 -7.27 31.97 15.25
C GLU A 180 -5.79 31.61 15.01
#